data_719b24cacb5de05ee7f7ac6b5c541b5e
#
_entry.id   719b24cacb5de05ee7f7ac6b5c541b5e
#
_cell.length_a   1.000
_cell.length_b   1.000
_cell.length_c   1.000
_cell.angle_alpha   90.00
_cell.angle_beta   90.00
_cell.angle_gamma   90.00
#
_symmetry.space_group_name_H-M   'P 1'
#
loop_
_entity.id
_entity.type
_entity.pdbx_description
1 polymer ?
#
loop_
_entity_poly.entity_id
_entity_poly.type
_entity_poly.pdbx_seq_one_letter_code
_entity_poly.pdbx_strand_id
1 'polypeptide(L)'
;MKILITGINGLVGNALFNFYSDSNHELLLTSRNLEGLASVSLDITKKEEVDNIIDEFKPDAVINTAAIADVDLCEEEKEICWNTNVTAIGYLIEACKRHDTHLIHISTDYIFNGEKDGLYVEEDNPDPLGYYGESKLGGENLLKESSIDYAILRTILVYGKHKKPNIVLKVKNGLE
;
A
#
# COMPACT_ATOMS: atom_id res chain seq x y z
N MET A 1 -6.50 -5.85 19.09
CA MET A 1 -5.64 -4.85 18.44
C MET A 1 -6.52 -3.90 17.66
N LYS A 2 -6.11 -2.63 17.58
CA LYS A 2 -6.66 -1.63 16.68
C LYS A 2 -5.87 -1.64 15.38
N ILE A 3 -6.51 -1.87 14.26
CA ILE A 3 -5.85 -1.96 12.95
C ILE A 3 -6.47 -0.92 12.00
N LEU A 4 -5.63 -0.02 11.51
CA LEU A 4 -5.98 0.93 10.45
C LEU A 4 -5.59 0.32 9.10
N ILE A 5 -6.53 0.24 8.16
CA ILE A 5 -6.27 -0.23 6.79
C ILE A 5 -6.53 0.92 5.82
N THR A 6 -5.50 1.37 5.11
CA THR A 6 -5.64 2.37 4.05
C THR A 6 -5.91 1.69 2.71
N GLY A 7 -6.59 2.37 1.79
CA GLY A 7 -6.87 1.82 0.47
C GLY A 7 -7.83 0.62 0.47
N ILE A 8 -8.74 0.55 1.43
CA ILE A 8 -9.64 -0.59 1.67
C ILE A 8 -10.47 -1.00 0.45
N ASN A 9 -10.77 -0.07 -0.46
CA ASN A 9 -11.51 -0.32 -1.68
C ASN A 9 -10.66 -0.92 -2.82
N GLY A 10 -9.37 -1.15 -2.59
CA GLY A 10 -8.47 -1.89 -3.48
C GLY A 10 -8.63 -3.40 -3.33
N LEU A 11 -7.97 -4.16 -4.24
CA LEU A 11 -8.03 -5.63 -4.23
C LEU A 11 -7.47 -6.21 -2.93
N VAL A 12 -6.29 -5.76 -2.50
CA VAL A 12 -5.64 -6.22 -1.26
C VAL A 12 -6.43 -5.78 -0.04
N GLY A 13 -6.84 -4.50 0.02
CA GLY A 13 -7.65 -3.97 1.13
C GLY A 13 -8.95 -4.76 1.31
N ASN A 14 -9.65 -5.05 0.21
CA ASN A 14 -10.88 -5.84 0.25
C ASN A 14 -10.64 -7.28 0.76
N ALA A 15 -9.55 -7.91 0.34
CA ALA A 15 -9.17 -9.24 0.83
C ALA A 15 -8.84 -9.23 2.34
N LEU A 16 -8.15 -8.20 2.81
CA LEU A 16 -7.87 -8.01 4.24
C LEU A 16 -9.16 -7.83 5.06
N PHE A 17 -10.11 -7.03 4.56
CA PHE A 17 -11.42 -6.92 5.22
C PHE A 17 -12.10 -8.28 5.37
N ASN A 18 -12.16 -9.07 4.29
CA ASN A 18 -12.78 -10.40 4.36
C ASN A 18 -12.07 -11.35 5.34
N PHE A 19 -10.76 -11.17 5.52
CA PHE A 19 -9.96 -11.96 6.47
C PHE A 19 -10.20 -11.53 7.91
N TYR A 20 -10.31 -10.22 8.17
CA TYR A 20 -10.41 -9.68 9.51
C TYR A 20 -11.84 -9.42 9.99
N SER A 21 -12.87 -9.49 9.11
CA SER A 21 -14.26 -9.14 9.45
C SER A 21 -14.85 -9.92 10.62
N ASP A 22 -14.45 -11.19 10.76
CA ASP A 22 -14.90 -12.06 11.86
C ASP A 22 -13.91 -12.12 13.03
N SER A 23 -12.88 -11.27 13.03
CA SER A 23 -11.88 -11.22 14.09
C SER A 23 -12.32 -10.32 15.25
N ASN A 24 -11.66 -10.48 16.42
CA ASN A 24 -11.84 -9.62 17.57
C ASN A 24 -11.01 -8.31 17.49
N HIS A 25 -10.54 -7.93 16.30
CA HIS A 25 -9.80 -6.69 16.08
C HIS A 25 -10.76 -5.51 15.85
N GLU A 26 -10.39 -4.36 16.37
CA GLU A 26 -11.05 -3.09 16.04
C GLU A 26 -10.47 -2.56 14.75
N LEU A 27 -11.28 -2.50 13.69
CA LEU A 27 -10.82 -2.11 12.35
C LEU A 27 -11.27 -0.69 12.02
N LEU A 28 -10.33 0.14 11.57
CA LEU A 28 -10.64 1.40 10.90
C LEU A 28 -10.30 1.27 9.41
N LEU A 29 -11.33 1.35 8.58
CA LEU A 29 -11.24 1.10 7.14
C LEU A 29 -11.29 2.42 6.38
N THR A 30 -10.21 2.76 5.67
CA THR A 30 -10.12 4.07 5.03
C THR A 30 -9.85 4.02 3.53
N SER A 31 -10.38 5.01 2.82
CA SER A 31 -10.16 5.26 1.40
C SER A 31 -10.39 6.74 1.11
N ARG A 32 -9.85 7.26 0.00
CA ARG A 32 -10.11 8.66 -0.43
C ARG A 32 -11.59 8.99 -0.58
N ASN A 33 -12.38 8.04 -1.06
CA ASN A 33 -13.82 8.20 -1.23
C ASN A 33 -14.55 7.31 -0.22
N LEU A 34 -15.60 7.86 0.41
CA LEU A 34 -16.50 7.13 1.30
C LEU A 34 -17.45 6.21 0.49
N GLU A 35 -16.86 5.25 -0.21
CA GLU A 35 -17.56 4.26 -1.01
C GLU A 35 -17.14 2.84 -0.59
N GLY A 36 -17.95 1.85 -0.93
CA GLY A 36 -17.63 0.45 -0.70
C GLY A 36 -17.50 0.12 0.79
N LEU A 37 -16.32 -0.30 1.22
CA LEU A 37 -16.04 -0.72 2.60
C LEU A 37 -15.47 0.39 3.50
N ALA A 38 -15.14 1.56 2.94
CA ALA A 38 -14.54 2.64 3.70
C ALA A 38 -15.52 3.20 4.74
N SER A 39 -15.12 3.24 6.00
CA SER A 39 -15.86 3.85 7.10
C SER A 39 -15.44 5.31 7.33
N VAL A 40 -14.23 5.69 6.91
CA VAL A 40 -13.68 7.04 7.05
C VAL A 40 -12.95 7.43 5.77
N SER A 41 -13.09 8.70 5.36
CA SER A 41 -12.32 9.26 4.25
C SER A 41 -10.89 9.56 4.71
N LEU A 42 -9.91 9.11 3.94
CA LEU A 42 -8.49 9.41 4.15
C LEU A 42 -7.78 9.51 2.80
N ASP A 43 -7.29 10.68 2.47
CA ASP A 43 -6.28 10.86 1.45
C ASP A 43 -4.89 10.85 2.10
N ILE A 44 -4.14 9.76 1.91
CA ILE A 44 -2.80 9.60 2.51
C ILE A 44 -1.80 10.66 2.03
N THR A 45 -2.08 11.38 0.92
CA THR A 45 -1.25 12.48 0.43
C THR A 45 -1.48 13.78 1.19
N LYS A 46 -2.43 13.81 2.11
CA LYS A 46 -2.76 14.94 2.97
C LYS A 46 -2.25 14.68 4.39
N LYS A 47 -1.12 15.29 4.72
CA LYS A 47 -0.46 15.10 6.02
C LYS A 47 -1.42 15.29 7.20
N GLU A 48 -2.22 16.37 7.16
CA GLU A 48 -3.16 16.68 8.24
C GLU A 48 -4.24 15.60 8.43
N GLU A 49 -4.73 14.99 7.32
CA GLU A 49 -5.70 13.91 7.41
C GLU A 49 -5.07 12.66 8.03
N VAL A 50 -3.83 12.32 7.63
CA VAL A 50 -3.07 11.19 8.19
C VAL A 50 -2.84 11.40 9.69
N ASP A 51 -2.35 12.59 10.08
CA ASP A 51 -2.08 12.93 11.46
C ASP A 51 -3.34 12.83 12.32
N ASN A 52 -4.44 13.46 11.90
CA ASN A 52 -5.70 13.45 12.64
C ASN A 52 -6.25 12.04 12.86
N ILE A 53 -6.27 11.22 11.82
CA ILE A 53 -6.84 9.86 11.91
C ILE A 53 -5.98 8.96 12.79
N ILE A 54 -4.66 9.01 12.67
CA ILE A 54 -3.77 8.18 13.50
C ILE A 54 -3.77 8.68 14.95
N ASP A 55 -3.77 9.98 15.18
CA ASP A 55 -3.80 10.57 16.52
C ASP A 55 -5.13 10.29 17.26
N GLU A 56 -6.26 10.26 16.54
CA GLU A 56 -7.57 9.93 17.11
C GLU A 56 -7.73 8.44 17.36
N PHE A 57 -7.45 7.62 16.35
CA PHE A 57 -7.67 6.16 16.42
C PHE A 57 -6.60 5.45 17.24
N LYS A 58 -5.35 5.92 17.22
CA LYS A 58 -4.17 5.32 17.88
C LYS A 58 -4.07 3.81 17.58
N PRO A 59 -3.84 3.45 16.31
CA PRO A 59 -3.76 2.06 15.91
C PRO A 59 -2.53 1.37 16.48
N ASP A 60 -2.67 0.09 16.84
CA ASP A 60 -1.53 -0.79 17.13
C ASP A 60 -0.75 -1.13 15.84
N ALA A 61 -1.48 -1.21 14.71
CA ALA A 61 -0.89 -1.45 13.40
C ALA A 61 -1.61 -0.65 12.29
N VAL A 62 -0.83 -0.17 11.32
CA VAL A 62 -1.33 0.38 10.05
C VAL A 62 -0.95 -0.58 8.93
N ILE A 63 -1.94 -1.01 8.14
CA ILE A 63 -1.70 -1.77 6.91
C ILE A 63 -1.94 -0.84 5.73
N ASN A 64 -0.86 -0.37 5.12
CA ASN A 64 -0.94 0.55 3.99
C ASN A 64 -1.04 -0.22 2.67
N THR A 65 -2.26 -0.27 2.11
CA THR A 65 -2.52 -0.82 0.77
C THR A 65 -2.82 0.27 -0.26
N ALA A 66 -2.84 1.55 0.17
CA ALA A 66 -3.06 2.66 -0.74
C ALA A 66 -1.79 2.95 -1.55
N ALA A 67 -1.92 2.94 -2.86
CA ALA A 67 -0.85 3.25 -3.81
C ALA A 67 -1.43 3.59 -5.18
N ILE A 68 -0.64 4.25 -6.03
CA ILE A 68 -0.83 4.23 -7.47
C ILE A 68 -0.05 3.03 -7.99
N ALA A 69 -0.77 2.04 -8.56
CA ALA A 69 -0.22 0.79 -9.07
C ALA A 69 -0.42 0.64 -10.59
N ASP A 70 -0.88 1.68 -11.26
CA ASP A 70 -0.98 1.76 -12.71
C ASP A 70 0.38 2.22 -13.25
N VAL A 71 1.08 1.31 -13.94
CA VAL A 71 2.45 1.53 -14.43
C VAL A 71 2.48 2.65 -15.45
N ASP A 72 1.53 2.66 -16.40
CA ASP A 72 1.47 3.66 -17.46
C ASP A 72 1.16 5.04 -16.86
N LEU A 73 0.20 5.12 -15.93
CA LEU A 73 -0.10 6.36 -15.23
C LEU A 73 1.12 6.90 -14.45
N CYS A 74 1.93 6.02 -13.86
CA CYS A 74 3.14 6.44 -13.14
C CYS A 74 4.19 7.05 -14.08
N GLU A 75 4.27 6.60 -15.33
CA GLU A 75 5.15 7.21 -16.33
C GLU A 75 4.64 8.58 -16.79
N GLU A 76 3.33 8.72 -16.95
CA GLU A 76 2.69 9.96 -17.43
C GLU A 76 2.59 11.01 -16.32
N GLU A 77 2.22 10.61 -15.08
CA GLU A 77 1.91 11.48 -13.95
C GLU A 77 2.90 11.27 -12.79
N LYS A 78 4.18 11.49 -13.07
CA LYS A 78 5.29 11.20 -12.14
C LYS A 78 5.14 11.88 -10.77
N GLU A 79 4.72 13.13 -10.73
CA GLU A 79 4.54 13.88 -9.50
C GLU A 79 3.43 13.28 -8.63
N ILE A 80 2.30 12.91 -9.22
CA ILE A 80 1.17 12.29 -8.51
C ILE A 80 1.57 10.91 -7.99
N CYS A 81 2.29 10.12 -8.82
CA CYS A 81 2.82 8.81 -8.43
C CYS A 81 3.78 8.94 -7.24
N TRP A 82 4.76 9.85 -7.33
CA TRP A 82 5.74 10.08 -6.25
C TRP A 82 5.07 10.55 -4.96
N ASN A 83 4.15 11.51 -5.07
CA ASN A 83 3.43 12.03 -3.92
C ASN A 83 2.65 10.94 -3.18
N THR A 84 2.02 10.01 -3.91
CA THR A 84 1.25 8.92 -3.32
C THR A 84 2.14 7.78 -2.81
N ASN A 85 3.14 7.35 -3.60
CA ASN A 85 3.93 6.14 -3.30
C ASN A 85 5.16 6.42 -2.42
N VAL A 86 5.58 7.69 -2.30
CA VAL A 86 6.77 8.07 -1.51
C VAL A 86 6.42 9.09 -0.43
N THR A 87 5.97 10.30 -0.81
CA THR A 87 5.76 11.38 0.16
C THR A 87 4.74 11.00 1.22
N ALA A 88 3.62 10.37 0.81
CA ALA A 88 2.59 9.89 1.73
C ALA A 88 3.11 8.82 2.71
N ILE A 89 4.08 7.99 2.30
CA ILE A 89 4.71 7.03 3.22
C ILE A 89 5.47 7.76 4.32
N GLY A 90 6.14 8.87 3.99
CA GLY A 90 6.77 9.74 4.99
C GLY A 90 5.78 10.24 6.04
N TYR A 91 4.57 10.66 5.64
CA TYR A 91 3.52 11.09 6.57
C TYR A 91 3.04 9.96 7.48
N LEU A 92 2.85 8.75 6.91
CA LEU A 92 2.50 7.57 7.71
C LEU A 92 3.60 7.22 8.72
N ILE A 93 4.88 7.28 8.32
CA ILE A 93 6.03 7.04 9.21
C ILE A 93 6.02 8.03 10.37
N GLU A 94 5.90 9.33 10.09
CA GLU A 94 5.87 10.36 11.13
C GLU A 94 4.71 10.17 12.12
N ALA A 95 3.52 9.85 11.60
CA ALA A 95 2.35 9.61 12.43
C ALA A 95 2.48 8.33 13.26
N CYS A 96 2.93 7.22 12.68
CA CYS A 96 3.17 5.95 13.37
C CYS A 96 4.22 6.09 14.48
N LYS A 97 5.26 6.88 14.25
CA LYS A 97 6.32 7.14 15.23
C LYS A 97 5.80 7.77 16.52
N ARG A 98 4.77 8.63 16.46
CA ARG A 98 4.20 9.29 17.62
C ARG A 98 3.46 8.34 18.57
N HIS A 99 2.98 7.22 18.05
CA HIS A 99 2.12 6.27 18.77
C HIS A 99 2.73 4.88 18.92
N ASP A 100 4.01 4.71 18.55
CA ASP A 100 4.69 3.40 18.54
C ASP A 100 3.91 2.34 17.74
N THR A 101 3.35 2.77 16.61
CA THR A 101 2.48 1.97 15.74
C THR A 101 3.32 1.19 14.72
N HIS A 102 3.06 -0.12 14.57
CA HIS A 102 3.68 -0.95 13.54
C HIS A 102 3.12 -0.62 12.14
N LEU A 103 4.00 -0.32 11.17
CA LEU A 103 3.59 0.01 9.79
C LEU A 103 3.90 -1.12 8.82
N ILE A 104 2.86 -1.75 8.27
CA ILE A 104 2.96 -2.77 7.22
C ILE A 104 2.73 -2.11 5.87
N HIS A 105 3.75 -2.13 5.00
CA HIS A 105 3.70 -1.51 3.66
C HIS A 105 3.71 -2.56 2.57
N ILE A 106 2.72 -2.49 1.67
CA ILE A 106 2.67 -3.37 0.50
C ILE A 106 3.53 -2.76 -0.61
N SER A 107 4.58 -3.47 -0.98
CA SER A 107 5.50 -3.14 -2.07
C SER A 107 5.32 -4.12 -3.25
N THR A 108 6.28 -4.15 -4.16
CA THR A 108 6.19 -4.86 -5.43
C THR A 108 7.52 -5.52 -5.82
N ASP A 109 7.46 -6.53 -6.67
CA ASP A 109 8.59 -7.12 -7.38
C ASP A 109 9.14 -6.22 -8.50
N TYR A 110 8.39 -5.19 -8.95
CA TYR A 110 8.85 -4.18 -9.93
C TYR A 110 10.05 -3.34 -9.46
N ILE A 111 10.47 -3.50 -8.21
CA ILE A 111 11.76 -2.93 -7.74
C ILE A 111 12.97 -3.67 -8.32
N PHE A 112 12.80 -4.82 -8.97
CA PHE A 112 13.84 -5.61 -9.59
C PHE A 112 13.74 -5.55 -11.12
N ASN A 113 14.89 -5.73 -11.81
CA ASN A 113 14.96 -5.72 -13.28
C ASN A 113 14.55 -7.03 -13.96
N GLY A 114 14.40 -8.13 -13.22
CA GLY A 114 14.03 -9.43 -13.75
C GLY A 114 15.17 -10.22 -14.41
N GLU A 115 16.41 -9.73 -14.35
CA GLU A 115 17.56 -10.37 -15.06
C GLU A 115 18.28 -11.44 -14.23
N LYS A 116 17.93 -11.59 -12.95
CA LYS A 116 18.56 -12.58 -12.08
C LYS A 116 18.14 -14.01 -12.47
N ASP A 117 19.11 -14.89 -12.64
CA ASP A 117 18.86 -16.33 -12.72
C ASP A 117 18.41 -16.86 -11.35
N GLY A 118 17.16 -17.35 -11.27
CA GLY A 118 16.58 -17.89 -10.04
C GLY A 118 15.65 -16.93 -9.33
N LEU A 119 15.40 -17.16 -8.03
CA LEU A 119 14.47 -16.36 -7.23
C LEU A 119 15.17 -15.14 -6.65
N TYR A 120 14.46 -14.02 -6.62
CA TYR A 120 14.86 -12.86 -5.83
C TYR A 120 14.64 -13.14 -4.34
N VAL A 121 15.54 -12.61 -3.53
CA VAL A 121 15.47 -12.61 -2.06
C VAL A 121 15.47 -11.17 -1.53
N GLU A 122 15.21 -11.03 -0.25
CA GLU A 122 15.04 -9.71 0.39
C GLU A 122 16.30 -8.85 0.32
N GLU A 123 17.48 -9.47 0.30
CA GLU A 123 18.79 -8.82 0.28
C GLU A 123 19.29 -8.47 -1.12
N ASP A 124 18.59 -8.91 -2.17
CA ASP A 124 18.99 -8.58 -3.55
C ASP A 124 18.89 -7.07 -3.78
N ASN A 125 19.86 -6.54 -4.53
CA ASN A 125 19.88 -5.13 -4.86
C ASN A 125 18.72 -4.77 -5.80
N PRO A 126 17.92 -3.77 -5.45
CA PRO A 126 16.88 -3.25 -6.34
C PRO A 126 17.50 -2.58 -7.57
N ASP A 127 16.83 -2.76 -8.71
CA ASP A 127 17.16 -2.13 -9.99
C ASP A 127 15.88 -1.96 -10.82
N PRO A 128 14.98 -1.02 -10.44
CA PRO A 128 13.70 -0.84 -11.10
C PRO A 128 13.86 -0.32 -12.53
N LEU A 129 13.07 -0.86 -13.47
CA LEU A 129 13.12 -0.48 -14.89
C LEU A 129 12.15 0.66 -15.26
N GLY A 130 11.25 1.05 -14.38
CA GLY A 130 10.24 2.07 -14.65
C GLY A 130 9.84 2.84 -13.41
N TYR A 131 9.16 3.97 -13.63
CA TYR A 131 8.88 4.94 -12.58
C TYR A 131 7.97 4.40 -11.45
N TYR A 132 7.06 3.47 -11.78
CA TYR A 132 6.30 2.76 -10.75
C TYR A 132 7.23 2.04 -9.77
N GLY A 133 8.15 1.23 -10.28
CA GLY A 133 9.15 0.52 -9.46
C GLY A 133 10.04 1.48 -8.67
N GLU A 134 10.53 2.56 -9.30
CA GLU A 134 11.31 3.61 -8.64
C GLU A 134 10.53 4.26 -7.49
N SER A 135 9.26 4.59 -7.70
CA SER A 135 8.42 5.20 -6.66
C SER A 135 8.15 4.25 -5.50
N LYS A 136 7.90 2.97 -5.77
CA LYS A 136 7.72 1.97 -4.71
C LYS A 136 9.00 1.74 -3.91
N LEU A 137 10.15 1.69 -4.59
CA LEU A 137 11.45 1.62 -3.93
C LEU A 137 11.73 2.87 -3.09
N GLY A 138 11.35 4.06 -3.56
CA GLY A 138 11.43 5.30 -2.79
C GLY A 138 10.69 5.21 -1.45
N GLY A 139 9.47 4.65 -1.44
CA GLY A 139 8.71 4.38 -0.22
C GLY A 139 9.38 3.36 0.71
N GLU A 140 9.96 2.27 0.16
CA GLU A 140 10.74 1.32 0.95
C GLU A 140 11.97 1.95 1.61
N ASN A 141 12.66 2.83 0.88
CA ASN A 141 13.86 3.49 1.39
C ASN A 141 13.54 4.40 2.57
N LEU A 142 12.43 5.15 2.52
CA LEU A 142 11.98 5.95 3.67
C LEU A 142 11.72 5.07 4.89
N LEU A 143 11.12 3.90 4.73
CA LEU A 143 10.90 2.95 5.82
C LEU A 143 12.20 2.41 6.38
N LYS A 144 13.14 1.99 5.52
CA LYS A 144 14.47 1.47 5.92
C LYS A 144 15.31 2.51 6.66
N GLU A 145 15.17 3.79 6.31
CA GLU A 145 15.86 4.90 6.98
C GLU A 145 15.14 5.35 8.27
N SER A 146 13.90 4.90 8.48
CA SER A 146 13.11 5.27 9.65
C SER A 146 13.53 4.49 10.90
N SER A 147 13.09 4.99 12.07
CA SER A 147 13.30 4.31 13.36
C SER A 147 12.04 3.64 13.90
N ILE A 148 10.97 3.52 13.08
CA ILE A 148 9.73 2.87 13.51
C ILE A 148 9.82 1.35 13.35
N ASP A 149 8.91 0.63 13.98
CA ASP A 149 8.69 -0.78 13.70
C ASP A 149 7.88 -0.94 12.41
N TYR A 150 8.40 -1.71 11.43
CA TYR A 150 7.76 -1.87 10.13
C TYR A 150 7.96 -3.24 9.52
N ALA A 151 7.09 -3.58 8.57
CA ALA A 151 7.25 -4.68 7.63
C ALA A 151 7.00 -4.21 6.19
N ILE A 152 7.84 -4.66 5.25
CA ILE A 152 7.66 -4.45 3.81
C ILE A 152 7.30 -5.78 3.18
N LEU A 153 6.13 -5.85 2.52
CA LEU A 153 5.66 -7.03 1.82
C LEU A 153 5.74 -6.80 0.31
N ARG A 154 6.77 -7.31 -0.34
CA ARG A 154 6.92 -7.28 -1.79
C ARG A 154 6.04 -8.34 -2.41
N THR A 155 5.04 -7.91 -3.16
CA THR A 155 4.10 -8.80 -3.83
C THR A 155 4.37 -8.81 -5.32
N ILE A 156 4.14 -9.97 -5.94
CA ILE A 156 4.05 -10.11 -7.39
C ILE A 156 2.60 -9.84 -7.82
N LEU A 157 2.23 -10.20 -9.03
CA LEU A 157 0.91 -10.07 -9.61
C LEU A 157 -0.23 -10.51 -8.66
N VAL A 158 -0.93 -9.54 -8.08
CA VAL A 158 -2.04 -9.80 -7.16
C VAL A 158 -3.34 -10.02 -7.95
N TYR A 159 -4.05 -11.11 -7.65
CA TYR A 159 -5.33 -11.42 -8.27
C TYR A 159 -6.34 -11.95 -7.26
N GLY A 160 -7.63 -11.83 -7.57
CA GLY A 160 -8.70 -12.29 -6.69
C GLY A 160 -10.07 -11.80 -7.13
N LYS A 161 -11.10 -12.09 -6.33
CA LYS A 161 -12.46 -11.58 -6.56
C LYS A 161 -12.52 -10.11 -6.17
N HIS A 162 -12.79 -9.24 -7.15
CA HIS A 162 -12.95 -7.81 -6.92
C HIS A 162 -13.80 -7.18 -8.03
N LYS A 163 -14.43 -6.02 -7.74
CA LYS A 163 -15.23 -5.28 -8.74
C LYS A 163 -14.38 -4.72 -9.89
N LYS A 164 -13.14 -4.30 -9.59
CA LYS A 164 -12.20 -3.86 -10.62
C LYS A 164 -11.57 -5.08 -11.29
N PRO A 165 -11.47 -5.10 -12.62
CA PRO A 165 -10.86 -6.22 -13.32
C PRO A 165 -9.37 -6.32 -12.96
N ASN A 166 -8.92 -7.52 -12.62
CA ASN A 166 -7.51 -7.89 -12.51
C ASN A 166 -7.12 -8.75 -13.72
N ILE A 167 -5.85 -9.11 -13.83
CA ILE A 167 -5.33 -9.83 -15.00
C ILE A 167 -6.10 -11.13 -15.29
N VAL A 168 -6.48 -11.88 -14.25
CA VAL A 168 -7.22 -13.14 -14.42
C VAL A 168 -8.60 -12.88 -15.01
N LEU A 169 -9.30 -11.85 -14.53
CA LEU A 169 -10.60 -11.47 -15.07
C LEU A 169 -10.49 -10.86 -16.46
N LYS A 170 -9.43 -10.08 -16.75
CA LYS A 170 -9.18 -9.56 -18.10
C LYS A 170 -8.95 -10.69 -19.11
N VAL A 171 -8.13 -11.69 -18.75
CA VAL A 171 -7.88 -12.85 -19.62
C VAL A 171 -9.17 -13.66 -19.81
N LYS A 172 -9.91 -13.95 -18.73
CA LYS A 172 -11.17 -14.68 -18.82
C LYS A 172 -12.17 -13.98 -19.75
N ASN A 173 -12.38 -12.67 -19.58
CA ASN A 173 -13.33 -11.90 -20.40
C ASN A 173 -12.87 -11.72 -21.86
N GLY A 174 -11.57 -11.84 -22.13
CA GLY A 174 -11.03 -11.80 -23.48
C GLY A 174 -11.10 -13.15 -24.22
N LEU A 175 -11.47 -14.22 -23.53
CA LEU A 175 -11.68 -15.55 -24.09
C LEU A 175 -13.18 -15.86 -24.35
N GLU A 176 -14.09 -15.06 -23.86
CA GLU A 176 -15.54 -15.05 -24.12
C GLU A 176 -15.86 -14.12 -25.31
#